data_bf110d71e667296b65192c5395c5e9ac
#
_entry.id   bf110d71e667296b65192c5395c5e9ac
#
_cell.length_a   1.000
_cell.length_b   1.000
_cell.length_c   1.000
_cell.angle_alpha   90.00
_cell.angle_beta   90.00
_cell.angle_gamma   90.00
#
_symmetry.space_group_name_H-M   'P 1'
#
loop_
_entity.id
_entity.type
_entity.pdbx_description
1 polymer ?
#
loop_
_entity_poly.entity_id
_entity_poly.type
_entity_poly.pdbx_seq_one_letter_code
_entity_poly.pdbx_strand_id
1 'polypeptide(L)'
;MLLIIFLFIWNLLDLSSVYWLFKKKHRLFDDRFTTTMGMAITMTSAFAFALYLKLLLPVNQPGLYIVPIVAGVCIGLLFGSFIQSPALLNGLYNGIIGGVMGMMFGAVLQNPALCNIPIDSAAMIESNIVSLAIFTACSHALVSQFIRYSFKV
;
A
#
# COMPACT_ATOMS: atom_id res chain seq x y z
N MET A 1 13.07 -11.63 6.99
CA MET A 1 12.97 -11.55 5.51
C MET A 1 11.87 -12.42 4.94
N LEU A 2 11.84 -13.74 5.19
CA LEU A 2 10.86 -14.68 4.60
C LEU A 2 9.41 -14.29 4.94
N LEU A 3 9.15 -13.83 6.17
CA LEU A 3 7.83 -13.35 6.60
C LEU A 3 7.38 -12.12 5.81
N ILE A 4 8.26 -11.16 5.53
CA ILE A 4 7.92 -9.94 4.76
C ILE A 4 7.54 -10.33 3.32
N ILE A 5 8.26 -11.26 2.71
CA ILE A 5 7.95 -11.78 1.37
C ILE A 5 6.58 -12.47 1.38
N PHE A 6 6.29 -13.27 2.39
CA PHE A 6 4.99 -13.93 2.55
C PHE A 6 3.85 -12.91 2.66
N LEU A 7 4.00 -11.89 3.52
CA LEU A 7 3.00 -10.82 3.68
C LEU A 7 2.82 -10.02 2.39
N PHE A 8 3.91 -9.74 1.67
CA PHE A 8 3.87 -9.06 0.38
C PHE A 8 3.05 -9.84 -0.65
N ILE A 9 3.31 -11.15 -0.80
CA ILE A 9 2.57 -12.02 -1.72
C ILE A 9 1.11 -12.12 -1.31
N TRP A 10 0.83 -12.27 0.00
CA TRP A 10 -0.54 -12.31 0.52
C TRP A 10 -1.33 -11.05 0.16
N ASN A 11 -0.74 -9.86 0.41
CA ASN A 11 -1.37 -8.59 0.06
C ASN A 11 -1.55 -8.42 -1.45
N LEU A 12 -0.63 -8.94 -2.26
CA LEU A 12 -0.73 -8.91 -3.72
C LEU A 12 -1.91 -9.74 -4.22
N LEU A 13 -2.12 -10.93 -3.67
CA LEU A 13 -3.27 -11.77 -3.98
C LEU A 13 -4.59 -11.10 -3.55
N ASP A 14 -4.60 -10.49 -2.37
CA ASP A 14 -5.75 -9.77 -1.85
C ASP A 14 -6.11 -8.56 -2.74
N LEU A 15 -5.12 -7.75 -3.11
CA LEU A 15 -5.29 -6.62 -4.02
C LEU A 15 -5.80 -7.05 -5.40
N SER A 16 -5.25 -8.14 -5.95
CA SER A 16 -5.68 -8.70 -7.24
C SER A 16 -7.16 -9.11 -7.20
N SER A 17 -7.59 -9.73 -6.10
CA SER A 17 -8.99 -10.11 -5.89
C SER A 17 -9.92 -8.90 -5.82
N VAL A 18 -9.51 -7.83 -5.12
CA VAL A 18 -10.28 -6.57 -5.04
C VAL A 18 -10.31 -5.87 -6.41
N TYR A 19 -9.19 -5.86 -7.13
CA TYR A 19 -9.13 -5.31 -8.50
C TYR A 19 -10.13 -6.00 -9.44
N TRP A 20 -10.20 -7.32 -9.38
CA TRP A 20 -11.14 -8.09 -10.19
C TRP A 20 -12.61 -7.80 -9.82
N LEU A 21 -12.88 -7.61 -8.53
CA LEU A 21 -14.19 -7.20 -8.04
C LEU A 21 -14.60 -5.82 -8.57
N PHE A 22 -13.70 -4.84 -8.52
CA PHE A 22 -13.90 -3.51 -9.09
C PHE A 22 -14.18 -3.59 -10.59
N LYS A 23 -13.35 -4.29 -11.33
CA LYS A 23 -13.52 -4.48 -12.79
C LYS A 23 -14.89 -5.05 -13.15
N LYS A 24 -15.44 -5.95 -12.32
CA LYS A 24 -16.74 -6.58 -12.58
C LYS A 24 -17.92 -5.72 -12.13
N LYS A 25 -17.79 -4.97 -11.04
CA LYS A 25 -18.94 -4.35 -10.37
C LYS A 25 -18.98 -2.81 -10.43
N HIS A 26 -17.92 -2.13 -10.85
CA HIS A 26 -17.89 -0.65 -10.84
C HIS A 26 -19.06 0.01 -11.60
N ARG A 27 -19.60 -0.63 -12.63
CA ARG A 27 -20.73 -0.13 -13.41
C ARG A 27 -22.10 -0.29 -12.74
N LEU A 28 -22.18 -1.07 -11.67
CA LEU A 28 -23.44 -1.35 -10.96
C LEU A 28 -23.71 -0.38 -9.81
N PHE A 29 -22.73 0.40 -9.43
CA PHE A 29 -22.79 1.33 -8.30
C PHE A 29 -22.58 2.78 -8.77
N ASP A 30 -23.07 3.72 -7.95
CA ASP A 30 -22.86 5.15 -8.20
C ASP A 30 -21.37 5.51 -8.26
N ASP A 31 -21.02 6.43 -9.17
CA ASP A 31 -19.65 6.89 -9.38
C ASP A 31 -19.01 7.45 -8.11
N ARG A 32 -19.78 8.12 -7.25
CA ARG A 32 -19.29 8.66 -5.99
C ARG A 32 -18.90 7.56 -5.02
N PHE A 33 -19.75 6.53 -4.89
CA PHE A 33 -19.46 5.38 -4.04
C PHE A 33 -18.21 4.65 -4.52
N THR A 34 -18.13 4.36 -5.82
CA THR A 34 -17.00 3.64 -6.42
C THR A 34 -15.70 4.43 -6.28
N THR A 35 -15.76 5.78 -6.43
CA THR A 35 -14.60 6.66 -6.24
C THR A 35 -14.10 6.60 -4.79
N THR A 36 -15.00 6.68 -3.80
CA THR A 36 -14.62 6.65 -2.38
C THR A 36 -13.95 5.31 -2.01
N MET A 37 -14.52 4.20 -2.47
CA MET A 37 -13.93 2.86 -2.24
C MET A 37 -12.58 2.72 -2.96
N GLY A 38 -12.48 3.27 -4.19
CA GLY A 38 -11.24 3.32 -4.96
C GLY A 38 -10.13 4.09 -4.25
N MET A 39 -10.45 5.24 -3.65
CA MET A 39 -9.50 6.02 -2.86
C MET A 39 -8.97 5.22 -1.66
N ALA A 40 -9.87 4.61 -0.88
CA ALA A 40 -9.50 3.87 0.31
C ALA A 40 -8.56 2.71 0.00
N ILE A 41 -8.88 1.91 -1.02
CA ILE A 41 -8.01 0.79 -1.40
C ILE A 41 -6.70 1.26 -2.01
N THR A 42 -6.72 2.31 -2.83
CA THR A 42 -5.51 2.84 -3.47
C THR A 42 -4.51 3.33 -2.45
N MET A 43 -4.95 4.14 -1.49
CA MET A 43 -4.06 4.70 -0.47
C MET A 43 -3.47 3.61 0.42
N THR A 44 -4.30 2.69 0.93
CA THR A 44 -3.82 1.60 1.81
C THR A 44 -2.93 0.62 1.09
N SER A 45 -3.25 0.26 -0.16
CA SER A 45 -2.43 -0.64 -0.96
C SER A 45 -1.10 0.02 -1.36
N ALA A 46 -1.13 1.28 -1.85
CA ALA A 46 0.09 1.99 -2.23
C ALA A 46 1.05 2.12 -1.04
N PHE A 47 0.52 2.44 0.16
CA PHE A 47 1.31 2.47 1.39
C PHE A 47 1.91 1.11 1.72
N ALA A 48 1.10 0.04 1.74
CA ALA A 48 1.55 -1.30 2.10
C ALA A 48 2.62 -1.82 1.13
N PHE A 49 2.38 -1.70 -0.17
CA PHE A 49 3.33 -2.16 -1.18
C PHE A 49 4.62 -1.36 -1.18
N ALA A 50 4.56 -0.03 -1.02
CA ALA A 50 5.74 0.81 -0.92
C ALA A 50 6.57 0.48 0.32
N LEU A 51 5.92 0.22 1.46
CA LEU A 51 6.58 -0.22 2.69
C LEU A 51 7.32 -1.55 2.47
N TYR A 52 6.63 -2.57 1.96
CA TYR A 52 7.25 -3.88 1.74
C TYR A 52 8.38 -3.83 0.72
N LEU A 53 8.19 -3.12 -0.40
CA LEU A 53 9.24 -2.94 -1.39
C LEU A 53 10.46 -2.26 -0.78
N LYS A 54 10.25 -1.22 0.03
CA LYS A 54 11.36 -0.55 0.71
C LYS A 54 12.09 -1.46 1.70
N LEU A 55 11.36 -2.30 2.45
CA LEU A 55 11.96 -3.26 3.38
C LEU A 55 12.75 -4.38 2.66
N LEU A 56 12.37 -4.72 1.42
CA LEU A 56 13.06 -5.72 0.62
C LEU A 56 14.26 -5.16 -0.15
N LEU A 57 14.29 -3.84 -0.39
CA LEU A 57 15.38 -3.19 -1.11
C LEU A 57 16.59 -2.94 -0.21
N PRO A 58 17.82 -3.05 -0.76
CA PRO A 58 19.04 -2.77 -0.02
C PRO A 58 19.12 -1.30 0.42
N VAL A 59 19.58 -1.09 1.66
CA VAL A 59 19.61 0.25 2.31
C VAL A 59 20.54 1.23 1.58
N ASN A 60 21.59 0.74 0.92
CA ASN A 60 22.71 1.55 0.45
C ASN A 60 22.57 2.06 -1.00
N GLN A 61 21.43 1.93 -1.65
CA GLN A 61 21.23 2.36 -3.04
C GLN A 61 20.14 3.45 -3.13
N PRO A 62 20.53 4.74 -3.14
CA PRO A 62 19.55 5.84 -3.15
C PRO A 62 18.67 5.87 -4.42
N GLY A 63 19.17 5.41 -5.56
CA GLY A 63 18.39 5.34 -6.81
C GLY A 63 17.19 4.40 -6.75
N LEU A 64 17.21 3.41 -5.84
CA LEU A 64 16.09 2.48 -5.69
C LEU A 64 14.92 3.01 -4.84
N TYR A 65 15.07 4.18 -4.21
CA TYR A 65 13.97 4.79 -3.44
C TYR A 65 12.77 5.21 -4.30
N ILE A 66 12.98 5.38 -5.60
CA ILE A 66 11.90 5.71 -6.52
C ILE A 66 10.98 4.52 -6.81
N VAL A 67 11.46 3.29 -6.71
CA VAL A 67 10.71 2.06 -7.05
C VAL A 67 9.44 1.90 -6.22
N PRO A 68 9.44 2.03 -4.89
CA PRO A 68 8.22 1.99 -4.08
C PRO A 68 7.21 3.07 -4.45
N ILE A 69 7.69 4.27 -4.79
CA ILE A 69 6.81 5.40 -5.17
C ILE A 69 6.13 5.08 -6.50
N VAL A 70 6.90 4.63 -7.50
CA VAL A 70 6.36 4.23 -8.81
C VAL A 70 5.33 3.11 -8.67
N ALA A 71 5.58 2.13 -7.82
CA ALA A 71 4.60 1.08 -7.53
C ALA A 71 3.29 1.65 -6.98
N GLY A 72 3.36 2.61 -6.05
CA GLY A 72 2.19 3.32 -5.52
C GLY A 72 1.43 4.08 -6.62
N VAL A 73 2.14 4.78 -7.50
CA VAL A 73 1.55 5.48 -8.66
C VAL A 73 0.83 4.49 -9.59
N CYS A 74 1.45 3.36 -9.91
CA CYS A 74 0.85 2.33 -10.76
C CYS A 74 -0.45 1.79 -10.15
N ILE A 75 -0.47 1.50 -8.84
CA ILE A 75 -1.69 1.08 -8.13
C ILE A 75 -2.76 2.17 -8.23
N GLY A 76 -2.39 3.44 -8.04
CA GLY A 76 -3.30 4.58 -8.14
C GLY A 76 -3.93 4.71 -9.52
N LEU A 77 -3.14 4.58 -10.57
CA LEU A 77 -3.62 4.59 -11.95
C LEU A 77 -4.53 3.41 -12.27
N LEU A 78 -4.19 2.21 -11.80
CA LEU A 78 -4.99 1.00 -12.02
C LEU A 78 -6.41 1.14 -11.45
N PHE A 79 -6.55 1.62 -10.22
CA PHE A 79 -7.87 1.80 -9.61
C PHE A 79 -8.59 3.06 -10.08
N GLY A 80 -7.86 4.13 -10.38
CA GLY A 80 -8.43 5.38 -10.89
C GLY A 80 -8.97 5.25 -12.32
N SER A 81 -8.41 4.35 -13.13
CA SER A 81 -8.79 4.17 -14.55
C SER A 81 -10.18 3.54 -14.77
N PHE A 82 -10.82 2.98 -13.73
CA PHE A 82 -12.14 2.36 -13.86
C PHE A 82 -13.29 3.36 -13.98
N ILE A 83 -13.07 4.61 -13.59
CA ILE A 83 -14.07 5.66 -13.49
C ILE A 83 -13.64 6.85 -14.35
N GLN A 84 -14.43 7.91 -14.39
CA GLN A 84 -14.16 9.13 -15.17
C GLN A 84 -12.89 9.87 -14.71
N SER A 85 -12.44 10.83 -15.52
CA SER A 85 -11.20 11.61 -15.29
C SER A 85 -10.97 12.13 -13.88
N PRO A 86 -11.99 12.59 -13.09
CA PRO A 86 -11.77 13.02 -11.71
C PRO A 86 -11.30 11.89 -10.79
N ALA A 87 -11.78 10.66 -11.00
CA ALA A 87 -11.38 9.51 -10.21
C ALA A 87 -9.96 9.04 -10.54
N LEU A 88 -9.54 9.19 -11.79
CA LEU A 88 -8.16 8.91 -12.20
C LEU A 88 -7.17 9.83 -11.47
N LEU A 89 -7.47 11.15 -11.44
CA LEU A 89 -6.65 12.12 -10.72
C LEU A 89 -6.58 11.81 -9.23
N ASN A 90 -7.70 11.44 -8.65
CA ASN A 90 -7.82 11.06 -7.26
C ASN A 90 -7.04 9.77 -6.93
N GLY A 91 -7.13 8.78 -7.79
CA GLY A 91 -6.34 7.55 -7.69
C GLY A 91 -4.84 7.82 -7.77
N LEU A 92 -4.42 8.64 -8.74
CA LEU A 92 -3.03 9.07 -8.90
C LEU A 92 -2.52 9.77 -7.61
N TYR A 93 -3.27 10.74 -7.11
CA TYR A 93 -2.90 11.51 -5.91
C TYR A 93 -2.75 10.60 -4.68
N ASN A 94 -3.72 9.73 -4.42
CA ASN A 94 -3.65 8.78 -3.30
C ASN A 94 -2.54 7.75 -3.48
N GLY A 95 -2.28 7.32 -4.71
CA GLY A 95 -1.17 6.41 -5.03
C GLY A 95 0.20 7.03 -4.76
N ILE A 96 0.39 8.31 -5.14
CA ILE A 96 1.62 9.05 -4.87
C ILE A 96 1.82 9.22 -3.36
N ILE A 97 0.81 9.72 -2.65
CA ILE A 97 0.90 9.95 -1.19
C ILE A 97 1.16 8.63 -0.46
N GLY A 98 0.39 7.59 -0.75
CA GLY A 98 0.58 6.27 -0.14
C GLY A 98 1.99 5.72 -0.43
N GLY A 99 2.46 5.84 -1.67
CA GLY A 99 3.78 5.41 -2.08
C GLY A 99 4.92 6.14 -1.35
N VAL A 100 4.84 7.47 -1.27
CA VAL A 100 5.83 8.29 -0.57
C VAL A 100 5.83 7.99 0.93
N MET A 101 4.65 7.95 1.56
CA MET A 101 4.53 7.63 2.99
C MET A 101 5.07 6.23 3.31
N GLY A 102 4.69 5.22 2.51
CA GLY A 102 5.17 3.85 2.71
C GLY A 102 6.69 3.73 2.55
N MET A 103 7.25 4.42 1.55
CA MET A 103 8.70 4.47 1.34
C MET A 103 9.42 5.14 2.51
N MET A 104 8.94 6.31 2.95
CA MET A 104 9.54 7.03 4.09
C MET A 104 9.47 6.21 5.36
N PHE A 105 8.31 5.60 5.64
CA PHE A 105 8.11 4.77 6.81
C PHE A 105 9.03 3.54 6.80
N GLY A 106 9.17 2.87 5.65
CA GLY A 106 10.11 1.76 5.48
C GLY A 106 11.57 2.17 5.65
N ALA A 107 11.94 3.39 5.20
CA ALA A 107 13.29 3.92 5.38
C ALA A 107 13.61 4.18 6.86
N VAL A 108 12.67 4.77 7.61
CA VAL A 108 12.82 5.01 9.05
C VAL A 108 12.89 3.70 9.83
N LEU A 109 12.11 2.69 9.46
CA LEU A 109 12.19 1.37 10.09
C LEU A 109 13.54 0.69 9.89
N GLN A 110 14.14 0.83 8.71
CA GLN A 110 15.48 0.30 8.43
C GLN A 110 16.59 1.11 9.09
N ASN A 111 16.40 2.42 9.25
CA ASN A 111 17.36 3.33 9.84
C ASN A 111 16.67 4.36 10.75
N PRO A 112 16.37 4.01 12.01
CA PRO A 112 15.70 4.90 12.97
C PRO A 112 16.47 6.21 13.26
N ALA A 113 17.77 6.24 13.01
CA ALA A 113 18.59 7.44 13.15
C ALA A 113 18.13 8.59 12.24
N LEU A 114 17.41 8.31 11.13
CA LEU A 114 16.85 9.34 10.26
C LEU A 114 15.83 10.23 10.99
N CYS A 115 15.16 9.71 12.01
CA CYS A 115 14.21 10.46 12.84
C CYS A 115 14.75 10.74 14.25
N ASN A 116 16.06 10.64 14.46
CA ASN A 116 16.71 10.84 15.76
C ASN A 116 16.11 9.95 16.88
N ILE A 117 15.64 8.76 16.54
CA ILE A 117 15.12 7.79 17.49
C ILE A 117 16.31 7.05 18.08
N PRO A 118 16.50 7.03 19.44
CA PRO A 118 17.57 6.28 20.06
C PRO A 118 17.40 4.78 19.79
N ILE A 119 18.46 4.16 19.31
CA ILE A 119 18.48 2.73 18.99
C ILE A 119 19.26 2.02 20.09
N ASP A 120 18.57 1.24 20.90
CA ASP A 120 19.21 0.49 21.98
C ASP A 120 19.77 -0.86 21.52
N SER A 121 19.17 -1.48 20.48
CA SER A 121 19.65 -2.75 19.94
C SER A 121 19.11 -3.08 18.53
N ALA A 122 19.87 -3.86 17.76
CA ALA A 122 19.44 -4.37 16.46
C ALA A 122 18.19 -5.26 16.57
N ALA A 123 18.02 -5.97 17.68
CA ALA A 123 16.83 -6.79 17.93
C ALA A 123 15.54 -5.98 18.02
N MET A 124 15.59 -4.76 18.57
CA MET A 124 14.43 -3.86 18.59
C MET A 124 14.03 -3.43 17.18
N ILE A 125 14.99 -3.14 16.30
CA ILE A 125 14.72 -2.77 14.92
C ILE A 125 13.98 -3.90 14.20
N GLU A 126 14.47 -5.13 14.32
CA GLU A 126 13.85 -6.30 13.68
C GLU A 126 12.43 -6.56 14.23
N SER A 127 12.24 -6.47 15.53
CA SER A 127 10.92 -6.61 16.17
C SER A 127 9.93 -5.54 15.67
N ASN A 128 10.37 -4.28 15.56
CA ASN A 128 9.55 -3.18 15.06
C ASN A 128 9.17 -3.36 13.59
N ILE A 129 10.12 -3.80 12.75
CA ILE A 129 9.86 -4.10 11.34
C ILE A 129 8.79 -5.18 11.22
N VAL A 130 8.90 -6.28 11.97
CA VAL A 130 7.94 -7.39 11.93
C VAL A 130 6.56 -6.94 12.41
N SER A 131 6.49 -6.27 13.56
CA SER A 131 5.22 -5.79 14.14
C SER A 131 4.48 -4.85 13.20
N LEU A 132 5.18 -3.89 12.62
CA LEU A 132 4.58 -2.91 11.71
C LEU A 132 4.23 -3.51 10.34
N ALA A 133 5.01 -4.48 9.86
CA ALA A 133 4.66 -5.22 8.65
C ALA A 133 3.36 -6.02 8.85
N ILE A 134 3.20 -6.71 9.98
CA ILE A 134 1.96 -7.43 10.32
C ILE A 134 0.79 -6.46 10.46
N PHE A 135 0.97 -5.35 11.18
CA PHE A 135 -0.07 -4.34 11.34
C PHE A 135 -0.54 -3.77 9.99
N THR A 136 0.40 -3.48 9.08
CA THR A 136 0.10 -2.99 7.74
C THR A 136 -0.67 -4.04 6.92
N ALA A 137 -0.28 -5.32 7.01
CA ALA A 137 -1.00 -6.41 6.35
C ALA A 137 -2.44 -6.54 6.87
N CYS A 138 -2.63 -6.50 8.19
CA CYS A 138 -3.95 -6.56 8.81
C CYS A 138 -4.82 -5.35 8.39
N SER A 139 -4.26 -4.15 8.39
CA SER A 139 -4.97 -2.93 7.98
C SER A 139 -5.42 -3.00 6.52
N HIS A 140 -4.55 -3.44 5.62
CA HIS A 140 -4.90 -3.65 4.21
C HIS A 140 -5.99 -4.72 4.05
N ALA A 141 -5.87 -5.85 4.73
CA ALA A 141 -6.86 -6.92 4.70
C ALA A 141 -8.23 -6.46 5.23
N LEU A 142 -8.27 -5.67 6.31
CA LEU A 142 -9.50 -5.09 6.83
C LEU A 142 -10.18 -4.19 5.80
N VAL A 143 -9.46 -3.25 5.20
CA VAL A 143 -10.01 -2.37 4.16
C VAL A 143 -10.52 -3.18 2.98
N SER A 144 -9.78 -4.18 2.52
CA SER A 144 -10.21 -5.09 1.46
C SER A 144 -11.49 -5.83 1.79
N GLN A 145 -11.65 -6.32 3.02
CA GLN A 145 -12.87 -7.00 3.47
C GLN A 145 -14.06 -6.06 3.53
N PHE A 146 -13.89 -4.83 4.05
CA PHE A 146 -14.95 -3.83 4.04
C PHE A 146 -15.41 -3.49 2.62
N ILE A 147 -14.48 -3.35 1.68
CA ILE A 147 -14.80 -3.10 0.28
C ILE A 147 -15.59 -4.28 -0.31
N ARG A 148 -15.13 -5.52 -0.09
CA ARG A 148 -15.85 -6.72 -0.56
C ARG A 148 -17.26 -6.79 0.03
N TYR A 149 -17.42 -6.46 1.31
CA TYR A 149 -18.73 -6.42 1.96
C TYR A 149 -19.61 -5.34 1.33
N SER A 150 -19.10 -4.14 1.11
CA SER A 150 -19.84 -3.01 0.51
C SER A 150 -20.31 -3.30 -0.92
N PHE A 151 -19.57 -4.11 -1.68
CA PHE A 151 -19.99 -4.56 -3.02
C PHE A 151 -20.91 -5.80 -3.01
N LYS A 152 -21.22 -6.38 -1.86
CA LYS A 152 -22.19 -7.49 -1.75
C LYS A 152 -23.65 -7.02 -1.63
N VAL A 153 -23.84 -5.78 -1.15
CA VAL A 153 -25.16 -5.14 -1.04
C VAL A 153 -25.56 -4.60 -2.40
#